data_09ad6cbfe0167b1f1152d5a0d2aebc05
#
_entry.id   09ad6cbfe0167b1f1152d5a0d2aebc05
#
_cell.length_a   1.000
_cell.length_b   1.000
_cell.length_c   1.000
_cell.angle_alpha   90.00
_cell.angle_beta   90.00
_cell.angle_gamma   90.00
#
_symmetry.space_group_name_H-M   'P 1'
#
loop_
_entity.id
_entity.type
_entity.pdbx_description
1 polymer ?
#
loop_
_entity_poly.entity_id
_entity_poly.type
_entity_poly.pdbx_seq_one_letter_code
_entity_poly.pdbx_strand_id
1 'polypeptide(L)'
;MIPEIDIKDYSYPLTEDRIAKYPLPERDSSKLLVYKDGEVSERVFRELPSILPGGGLMVFNDTKVVPARLHFAKPSGAVIEIFCLEPSDPPEYDRAFAASGKCRWKCVVGNSKRWKEGPVSLLNPHGSPEIEAMDLQAVLIEKDGRTGLVEFSWKQGLPFSRVLEIAGTVPIPPYLNRESESIDLERYQTTYARWRGSVAAPTAGLHFTPATISEIRQGGTLIADVCLHVGAGTFLPVKSEHISGHAMHREPFSIKLDLLRQLRDGGREVTAVGTTSVRTLESLYYAGVSCIEKGYPEDVSQWAPYEREYPYSTQEALDALIKFLEDRGEDTLVLGTRIIIVPGFRWRIVDRLVTNFHQSESTLILLVAAFVGEDWRRIYDFALSEGFRFLSYGDSSLLYRKK
;
A
#
# COMPACT_ATOMS: atom_id res chain seq x y z
N MET A 1 6.71 8.63 24.37
CA MET A 1 6.22 7.40 25.04
C MET A 1 5.35 6.65 24.05
N ILE A 2 5.63 5.36 23.81
CA ILE A 2 4.83 4.53 22.88
C ILE A 2 3.40 4.47 23.40
N PRO A 3 2.37 4.79 22.57
CA PRO A 3 0.98 4.76 23.02
C PRO A 3 0.53 3.35 23.38
N GLU A 4 -0.09 3.20 24.53
CA GLU A 4 -0.81 1.97 24.92
C GLU A 4 -2.25 2.07 24.42
N ILE A 5 -2.54 1.38 23.30
CA ILE A 5 -3.85 1.38 22.66
C ILE A 5 -4.34 -0.06 22.60
N ASP A 6 -5.50 -0.32 23.20
CA ASP A 6 -6.22 -1.58 22.99
C ASP A 6 -6.90 -1.52 21.62
N ILE A 7 -6.58 -2.47 20.75
CA ILE A 7 -7.13 -2.50 19.40
C ILE A 7 -8.65 -2.71 19.38
N LYS A 8 -9.21 -3.33 20.43
CA LYS A 8 -10.64 -3.57 20.57
C LYS A 8 -11.45 -2.28 20.75
N ASP A 9 -10.81 -1.20 21.23
CA ASP A 9 -11.44 0.12 21.33
C ASP A 9 -11.78 0.68 19.93
N TYR A 10 -11.20 0.11 18.88
CA TYR A 10 -11.40 0.48 17.47
C TYR A 10 -12.21 -0.59 16.73
N SER A 11 -13.05 -1.30 17.47
CA SER A 11 -14.02 -2.25 16.92
C SER A 11 -15.30 -1.54 16.47
N TYR A 12 -15.87 -2.03 15.38
CA TYR A 12 -17.19 -1.66 14.87
C TYR A 12 -17.83 -2.86 14.13
N PRO A 13 -19.17 -2.95 14.01
CA PRO A 13 -19.85 -4.12 13.47
C PRO A 13 -19.82 -4.15 11.94
N LEU A 14 -18.72 -4.64 11.34
CA LEU A 14 -18.63 -4.87 9.91
C LEU A 14 -19.18 -6.26 9.55
N THR A 15 -20.32 -6.29 8.89
CA THR A 15 -20.95 -7.52 8.39
C THR A 15 -20.47 -7.88 6.97
N GLU A 16 -20.51 -9.18 6.60
CA GLU A 16 -20.01 -9.63 5.30
C GLU A 16 -20.73 -9.01 4.10
N ASP A 17 -22.02 -8.68 4.23
CA ASP A 17 -22.82 -8.04 3.18
C ASP A 17 -22.38 -6.59 2.90
N ARG A 18 -21.66 -5.96 3.82
CA ARG A 18 -21.07 -4.63 3.63
C ARG A 18 -19.73 -4.67 2.90
N ILE A 19 -19.08 -5.82 2.82
CA ILE A 19 -17.81 -5.98 2.11
C ILE A 19 -18.05 -6.09 0.62
N ALA A 20 -17.56 -5.12 -0.16
CA ALA A 20 -17.69 -5.13 -1.61
C ALA A 20 -16.77 -6.19 -2.21
N LYS A 21 -17.33 -7.30 -2.65
CA LYS A 21 -16.56 -8.41 -3.27
C LYS A 21 -16.13 -8.11 -4.70
N TYR A 22 -16.84 -7.20 -5.38
CA TYR A 22 -16.57 -6.79 -6.76
C TYR A 22 -16.60 -5.26 -6.91
N PRO A 23 -15.83 -4.71 -7.87
CA PRO A 23 -15.89 -3.29 -8.19
C PRO A 23 -17.23 -2.93 -8.84
N LEU A 24 -17.63 -1.66 -8.73
CA LEU A 24 -18.72 -1.10 -9.55
C LEU A 24 -18.32 -1.07 -11.03
N PRO A 25 -19.26 -1.08 -11.98
CA PRO A 25 -18.96 -0.96 -13.41
C PRO A 25 -18.10 0.27 -13.71
N GLU A 26 -18.50 1.43 -13.21
CA GLU A 26 -17.75 2.68 -13.30
C GLU A 26 -16.98 2.94 -11.99
N ARG A 27 -15.68 3.26 -12.10
CA ARG A 27 -14.81 3.46 -10.93
C ARG A 27 -15.26 4.63 -10.06
N ASP A 28 -15.67 5.73 -10.68
CA ASP A 28 -16.02 6.98 -10.04
C ASP A 28 -17.52 7.09 -9.66
N SER A 29 -18.30 6.03 -9.85
CA SER A 29 -19.70 5.94 -9.41
C SER A 29 -19.86 5.51 -7.96
N SER A 30 -18.77 5.20 -7.25
CA SER A 30 -18.82 4.88 -5.82
C SER A 30 -19.30 6.06 -4.99
N LYS A 31 -19.89 5.78 -3.83
CA LYS A 31 -20.20 6.82 -2.85
C LYS A 31 -18.92 7.45 -2.31
N LEU A 32 -18.99 8.72 -1.97
CA LEU A 32 -17.96 9.49 -1.30
C LEU A 32 -18.50 10.09 -0.02
N LEU A 33 -18.01 9.62 1.13
CA LEU A 33 -18.26 10.30 2.40
C LEU A 33 -17.33 11.50 2.51
N VAL A 34 -17.86 12.67 2.80
CA VAL A 34 -17.06 13.88 3.08
C VAL A 34 -17.20 14.24 4.55
N TYR A 35 -16.05 14.21 5.26
CA TYR A 35 -15.96 14.70 6.63
C TYR A 35 -15.14 15.99 6.67
N LYS A 36 -15.78 17.06 7.13
CA LYS A 36 -15.16 18.40 7.25
C LYS A 36 -15.73 19.14 8.44
N ASP A 37 -14.87 19.73 9.27
CA ASP A 37 -15.22 20.60 10.41
C ASP A 37 -16.29 19.97 11.36
N GLY A 38 -16.21 18.67 11.55
CA GLY A 38 -17.17 17.93 12.37
C GLY A 38 -18.44 17.51 11.64
N GLU A 39 -18.66 17.86 10.40
CA GLU A 39 -19.83 17.46 9.62
C GLU A 39 -19.54 16.29 8.70
N VAL A 40 -20.52 15.40 8.54
CA VAL A 40 -20.48 14.27 7.62
C VAL A 40 -21.54 14.43 6.56
N SER A 41 -21.19 14.24 5.30
CA SER A 41 -22.13 14.28 4.18
C SER A 41 -21.81 13.21 3.14
N GLU A 42 -22.83 12.80 2.38
CA GLU A 42 -22.70 11.87 1.26
C GLU A 42 -22.62 12.61 -0.06
N ARG A 43 -21.76 12.12 -0.95
CA ARG A 43 -21.57 12.54 -2.34
C ARG A 43 -21.30 11.32 -3.22
N VAL A 44 -21.13 11.55 -4.51
CA VAL A 44 -20.59 10.53 -5.44
C VAL A 44 -19.14 10.89 -5.75
N PHE A 45 -18.28 9.89 -5.92
CA PHE A 45 -16.83 10.09 -6.07
C PHE A 45 -16.48 11.01 -7.26
N ARG A 46 -17.23 10.94 -8.36
CA ARG A 46 -17.06 11.83 -9.53
C ARG A 46 -17.22 13.32 -9.22
N GLU A 47 -17.84 13.67 -8.09
CA GLU A 47 -17.98 15.05 -7.63
C GLU A 47 -16.73 15.57 -6.91
N LEU A 48 -15.75 14.69 -6.59
CA LEU A 48 -14.53 15.06 -5.88
C LEU A 48 -13.82 16.29 -6.45
N PRO A 49 -13.67 16.48 -7.79
CA PRO A 49 -13.04 17.68 -8.34
C PRO A 49 -13.71 18.99 -7.93
N SER A 50 -15.05 19.00 -7.83
CA SER A 50 -15.81 20.19 -7.43
C SER A 50 -15.81 20.46 -5.92
N ILE A 51 -15.49 19.45 -5.11
CA ILE A 51 -15.46 19.54 -3.64
C ILE A 51 -14.10 20.02 -3.14
N LEU A 52 -13.04 19.67 -3.86
CA LEU A 52 -11.68 20.04 -3.49
C LEU A 52 -11.45 21.54 -3.71
N PRO A 53 -10.91 22.25 -2.71
CA PRO A 53 -10.44 23.61 -2.91
C PRO A 53 -9.30 23.62 -3.96
N GLY A 54 -9.34 24.56 -4.89
CA GLY A 54 -8.26 24.76 -5.84
C GLY A 54 -6.95 25.15 -5.17
N GLY A 55 -5.82 24.95 -5.87
CA GLY A 55 -4.48 25.36 -5.42
C GLY A 55 -3.79 24.39 -4.46
N GLY A 56 -4.38 23.24 -4.14
CA GLY A 56 -3.75 22.20 -3.31
C GLY A 56 -2.73 21.36 -4.05
N LEU A 57 -2.13 20.41 -3.32
CA LEU A 57 -1.26 19.36 -3.85
C LEU A 57 -1.88 18.00 -3.52
N MET A 58 -2.20 17.19 -4.53
CA MET A 58 -2.72 15.84 -4.37
C MET A 58 -1.64 14.82 -4.71
N VAL A 59 -1.37 13.89 -3.79
CA VAL A 59 -0.27 12.93 -3.91
C VAL A 59 -0.83 11.51 -3.99
N PHE A 60 -0.47 10.81 -5.06
CA PHE A 60 -0.86 9.45 -5.38
C PHE A 60 0.28 8.46 -5.13
N ASN A 61 -0.06 7.20 -4.85
CA ASN A 61 0.89 6.10 -4.91
C ASN A 61 0.78 5.41 -6.27
N ASP A 62 1.78 5.56 -7.13
CA ASP A 62 1.78 5.06 -8.52
C ASP A 62 2.32 3.63 -8.66
N THR A 63 2.44 2.91 -7.56
CA THR A 63 2.86 1.50 -7.57
C THR A 63 1.90 0.63 -8.36
N LYS A 64 2.45 -0.37 -9.06
CA LYS A 64 1.72 -1.33 -9.88
C LYS A 64 1.71 -2.71 -9.24
N VAL A 65 0.51 -3.29 -9.09
CA VAL A 65 0.35 -4.66 -8.58
C VAL A 65 0.92 -5.65 -9.60
N VAL A 66 1.69 -6.60 -9.10
CA VAL A 66 2.19 -7.73 -9.88
C VAL A 66 1.41 -8.99 -9.55
N PRO A 67 1.18 -9.91 -10.51
CA PRO A 67 0.50 -11.18 -10.27
C PRO A 67 1.42 -12.14 -9.51
N ALA A 68 1.66 -11.82 -8.23
CA ALA A 68 2.68 -12.45 -7.40
C ALA A 68 2.25 -13.79 -6.75
N ARG A 69 1.06 -14.30 -7.09
CA ARG A 69 0.54 -15.59 -6.59
C ARG A 69 0.68 -16.65 -7.66
N LEU A 70 1.43 -17.71 -7.35
CA LEU A 70 1.78 -18.79 -8.26
C LEU A 70 1.29 -20.12 -7.70
N HIS A 71 0.84 -21.04 -8.57
CA HIS A 71 0.40 -22.38 -8.19
C HIS A 71 1.31 -23.43 -8.79
N PHE A 72 1.87 -24.28 -7.95
CA PHE A 72 2.78 -25.35 -8.30
C PHE A 72 2.21 -26.71 -7.92
N ALA A 73 2.70 -27.76 -8.55
CA ALA A 73 2.39 -29.12 -8.19
C ALA A 73 3.66 -29.91 -7.82
N LYS A 74 3.50 -30.76 -6.83
CA LYS A 74 4.47 -31.84 -6.56
C LYS A 74 4.27 -32.99 -7.54
N PRO A 75 5.27 -33.85 -7.75
CA PRO A 75 5.10 -35.10 -8.49
C PRO A 75 3.96 -35.98 -7.97
N SER A 76 3.59 -35.85 -6.70
CA SER A 76 2.45 -36.53 -6.08
C SER A 76 1.08 -35.92 -6.38
N GLY A 77 1.02 -34.84 -7.18
CA GLY A 77 -0.21 -34.11 -7.50
C GLY A 77 -0.65 -33.09 -6.43
N ALA A 78 0.04 -32.97 -5.30
CA ALA A 78 -0.30 -32.00 -4.28
C ALA A 78 -0.02 -30.55 -4.75
N VAL A 79 -1.04 -29.69 -4.70
CA VAL A 79 -0.93 -28.29 -5.08
C VAL A 79 -0.29 -27.48 -3.96
N ILE A 80 0.71 -26.67 -4.31
CA ILE A 80 1.42 -25.72 -3.45
C ILE A 80 1.19 -24.32 -4.02
N GLU A 81 0.56 -23.45 -3.22
CA GLU A 81 0.45 -22.03 -3.54
C GLU A 81 1.69 -21.32 -3.01
N ILE A 82 2.31 -20.48 -3.84
CA ILE A 82 3.46 -19.65 -3.46
C ILE A 82 3.10 -18.19 -3.76
N PHE A 83 3.10 -17.37 -2.71
CA PHE A 83 2.82 -15.95 -2.80
C PHE A 83 4.08 -15.16 -2.49
N CYS A 84 4.66 -14.49 -3.50
CA CYS A 84 5.86 -13.68 -3.37
C CYS A 84 5.58 -12.43 -2.54
N LEU A 85 6.41 -12.19 -1.50
CA LEU A 85 6.29 -11.04 -0.60
C LEU A 85 7.37 -9.99 -0.86
N GLU A 86 8.62 -10.40 -0.68
CA GLU A 86 9.79 -9.54 -0.75
C GLU A 86 10.91 -10.26 -1.51
N PRO A 87 11.66 -9.54 -2.37
CA PRO A 87 12.85 -10.11 -2.98
C PRO A 87 13.94 -10.34 -1.94
N SER A 88 14.74 -11.38 -2.13
CA SER A 88 15.85 -11.73 -1.23
C SER A 88 17.19 -11.79 -1.96
N ASP A 89 17.19 -12.29 -3.19
CA ASP A 89 18.39 -12.35 -4.02
C ASP A 89 17.99 -12.25 -5.50
N PRO A 90 18.27 -11.12 -6.18
CA PRO A 90 18.75 -9.83 -5.62
C PRO A 90 17.74 -9.19 -4.64
N PRO A 91 18.19 -8.39 -3.64
CA PRO A 91 17.29 -7.80 -2.64
C PRO A 91 16.54 -6.56 -3.14
N GLU A 92 17.01 -5.88 -4.17
CA GLU A 92 16.34 -4.73 -4.78
C GLU A 92 15.23 -5.18 -5.73
N TYR A 93 14.05 -4.59 -5.62
CA TYR A 93 12.88 -4.96 -6.43
C TYR A 93 13.14 -4.89 -7.94
N ASP A 94 13.74 -3.80 -8.43
CA ASP A 94 14.00 -3.62 -9.87
C ASP A 94 14.94 -4.71 -10.40
N ARG A 95 16.00 -5.04 -9.64
CA ARG A 95 16.95 -6.10 -9.99
C ARG A 95 16.32 -7.47 -9.91
N ALA A 96 15.50 -7.72 -8.89
CA ALA A 96 14.81 -8.99 -8.72
C ALA A 96 13.79 -9.23 -9.85
N PHE A 97 13.04 -8.20 -10.26
CA PHE A 97 12.11 -8.30 -11.39
C PHE A 97 12.83 -8.42 -12.75
N ALA A 98 14.01 -7.85 -12.88
CA ALA A 98 14.85 -7.99 -14.07
C ALA A 98 15.69 -9.28 -14.10
N ALA A 99 15.76 -10.02 -12.98
CA ALA A 99 16.52 -11.26 -12.89
C ALA A 99 16.08 -12.24 -13.98
N SER A 100 17.05 -12.93 -14.59
CA SER A 100 16.82 -13.88 -15.66
C SER A 100 17.31 -15.27 -15.27
N GLY A 101 16.43 -16.25 -15.40
CA GLY A 101 16.72 -17.65 -15.14
C GLY A 101 16.64 -18.08 -13.66
N LYS A 102 16.91 -17.21 -12.70
CA LYS A 102 16.89 -17.55 -11.27
C LYS A 102 16.76 -16.32 -10.37
N CYS A 103 15.97 -16.44 -9.28
CA CYS A 103 15.92 -15.45 -8.20
C CYS A 103 15.40 -16.10 -6.91
N ARG A 104 15.53 -15.37 -5.77
CA ARG A 104 15.00 -15.81 -4.47
C ARG A 104 14.07 -14.77 -3.89
N TRP A 105 12.98 -15.24 -3.32
CA TRP A 105 11.97 -14.41 -2.68
C TRP A 105 11.55 -15.00 -1.35
N LYS A 106 11.27 -14.13 -0.39
CA LYS A 106 10.45 -14.50 0.76
C LYS A 106 9.01 -14.64 0.30
N CYS A 107 8.37 -15.75 0.65
CA CYS A 107 7.04 -16.08 0.18
C CYS A 107 6.15 -16.57 1.34
N VAL A 108 4.84 -16.36 1.23
CA VAL A 108 3.87 -17.18 1.96
C VAL A 108 3.66 -18.46 1.16
N VAL A 109 3.69 -19.58 1.84
CA VAL A 109 3.54 -20.91 1.23
C VAL A 109 2.26 -21.57 1.74
N GLY A 110 1.25 -21.65 0.87
CA GLY A 110 0.03 -22.41 1.11
C GLY A 110 0.33 -23.91 1.09
N ASN A 111 -0.40 -24.68 1.92
CA ASN A 111 -0.16 -26.10 2.10
C ASN A 111 1.30 -26.47 2.48
N SER A 112 2.01 -25.56 3.15
CA SER A 112 3.43 -25.68 3.48
C SER A 112 3.79 -26.98 4.24
N LYS A 113 2.84 -27.62 4.93
CA LYS A 113 3.03 -28.93 5.59
C LYS A 113 3.28 -30.06 4.58
N ARG A 114 2.79 -29.91 3.34
CA ARG A 114 2.95 -30.89 2.25
C ARG A 114 4.22 -30.69 1.44
N TRP A 115 4.89 -29.55 1.59
CA TRP A 115 6.15 -29.25 0.90
C TRP A 115 7.31 -29.21 1.91
N LYS A 116 7.98 -30.33 2.07
CA LYS A 116 9.12 -30.45 2.98
C LYS A 116 10.45 -30.25 2.26
N GLU A 117 10.56 -30.80 1.05
CA GLU A 117 11.78 -30.80 0.23
C GLU A 117 11.47 -31.07 -1.24
N GLY A 118 12.46 -30.85 -2.08
CA GLY A 118 12.44 -31.10 -3.52
C GLY A 118 11.76 -29.98 -4.32
N PRO A 119 11.99 -29.98 -5.64
CA PRO A 119 11.39 -29.01 -6.53
C PRO A 119 9.90 -29.26 -6.72
N VAL A 120 9.18 -28.19 -6.97
CA VAL A 120 7.78 -28.21 -7.45
C VAL A 120 7.74 -27.51 -8.80
N SER A 121 6.90 -27.99 -9.73
CA SER A 121 6.74 -27.44 -11.06
C SER A 121 5.49 -26.59 -11.16
N LEU A 122 5.55 -25.51 -11.94
CA LEU A 122 4.39 -24.64 -12.17
C LEU A 122 3.21 -25.46 -12.73
N LEU A 123 2.01 -25.21 -12.23
CA LEU A 123 0.80 -25.79 -12.80
C LEU A 123 0.48 -25.14 -14.14
N ASN A 124 0.16 -26.00 -15.12
CA ASN A 124 -0.28 -25.60 -16.46
C ASN A 124 -1.62 -26.27 -16.81
N PRO A 125 -2.71 -25.87 -16.16
CA PRO A 125 -4.00 -26.56 -16.28
C PRO A 125 -4.62 -26.44 -17.69
N HIS A 126 -4.20 -25.43 -18.46
CA HIS A 126 -4.73 -25.17 -19.81
C HIS A 126 -3.76 -25.56 -20.92
N GLY A 127 -2.63 -26.21 -20.60
CA GLY A 127 -1.65 -26.67 -21.59
C GLY A 127 -1.01 -25.53 -22.39
N SER A 128 -0.78 -24.37 -21.77
CA SER A 128 -0.14 -23.23 -22.44
C SER A 128 1.29 -23.59 -22.88
N PRO A 129 1.62 -23.53 -24.18
CA PRO A 129 2.96 -23.80 -24.66
C PRO A 129 4.02 -22.83 -24.10
N GLU A 130 3.63 -21.59 -23.80
CA GLU A 130 4.50 -20.57 -23.22
C GLU A 130 4.91 -20.95 -21.78
N ILE A 131 3.96 -21.43 -20.98
CA ILE A 131 4.20 -21.93 -19.62
C ILE A 131 5.08 -23.19 -19.66
N GLU A 132 4.79 -24.13 -20.57
CA GLU A 132 5.57 -25.36 -20.71
C GLU A 132 7.02 -25.06 -21.09
N ALA A 133 7.24 -24.20 -22.07
CA ALA A 133 8.56 -23.82 -22.54
C ALA A 133 9.38 -23.04 -21.49
N MET A 134 8.72 -22.30 -20.61
CA MET A 134 9.34 -21.57 -19.50
C MET A 134 9.92 -22.51 -18.42
N ASP A 135 9.33 -23.70 -18.22
CA ASP A 135 9.76 -24.72 -17.25
C ASP A 135 10.07 -24.13 -15.87
N LEU A 136 9.10 -23.35 -15.34
CA LEU A 136 9.26 -22.69 -14.03
C LEU A 136 9.18 -23.71 -12.90
N GLN A 137 10.23 -23.74 -12.10
CA GLN A 137 10.34 -24.56 -10.91
C GLN A 137 10.58 -23.69 -9.66
N ALA A 138 10.17 -24.20 -8.50
CA ALA A 138 10.42 -23.58 -7.21
C ALA A 138 11.00 -24.60 -6.23
N VAL A 139 11.96 -24.13 -5.39
CA VAL A 139 12.58 -24.91 -4.31
C VAL A 139 12.48 -24.13 -3.02
N LEU A 140 11.99 -24.77 -1.96
CA LEU A 140 11.97 -24.20 -0.62
C LEU A 140 13.36 -24.33 0.00
N ILE A 141 14.03 -23.19 0.23
CA ILE A 141 15.37 -23.11 0.81
C ILE A 141 15.30 -23.11 2.34
N GLU A 142 14.45 -22.26 2.89
CA GLU A 142 14.22 -22.11 4.33
C GLU A 142 12.74 -22.00 4.62
N LYS A 143 12.33 -22.45 5.79
CA LYS A 143 10.93 -22.41 6.22
C LYS A 143 10.80 -21.78 7.60
N ASP A 144 9.89 -20.83 7.71
CA ASP A 144 9.49 -20.20 8.97
C ASP A 144 7.95 -20.15 9.06
N GLY A 145 7.36 -21.12 9.71
CA GLY A 145 5.90 -21.25 9.84
C GLY A 145 5.19 -21.37 8.50
N ARG A 146 4.44 -20.33 8.11
CA ARG A 146 3.77 -20.19 6.80
C ARG A 146 4.60 -19.44 5.78
N THR A 147 5.68 -18.80 6.19
CA THR A 147 6.61 -18.11 5.31
C THR A 147 7.80 -19.01 4.99
N GLY A 148 8.53 -18.69 3.92
CA GLY A 148 9.76 -19.39 3.55
C GLY A 148 10.53 -18.63 2.51
N LEU A 149 11.83 -18.92 2.44
CA LEU A 149 12.69 -18.47 1.35
C LEU A 149 12.56 -19.47 0.20
N VAL A 150 12.05 -19.00 -0.94
CA VAL A 150 11.82 -19.80 -2.13
C VAL A 150 12.77 -19.35 -3.23
N GLU A 151 13.44 -20.30 -3.85
CA GLU A 151 14.23 -20.10 -5.05
C GLU A 151 13.40 -20.50 -6.26
N PHE A 152 13.22 -19.57 -7.20
CA PHE A 152 12.61 -19.80 -8.51
C PHE A 152 13.69 -20.00 -9.55
N SER A 153 13.46 -20.92 -10.49
CA SER A 153 14.31 -21.13 -11.67
C SER A 153 13.44 -21.40 -12.88
N TRP A 154 13.85 -20.84 -14.02
CA TRP A 154 13.11 -20.97 -15.29
C TRP A 154 14.05 -20.89 -16.49
N LYS A 155 13.53 -21.32 -17.65
CA LYS A 155 14.23 -21.26 -18.94
C LYS A 155 13.84 -20.02 -19.74
N GLN A 156 14.38 -19.90 -20.96
CA GLN A 156 14.10 -18.86 -21.96
C GLN A 156 14.62 -17.45 -21.66
N GLY A 157 15.35 -17.21 -20.58
CA GLY A 157 15.97 -15.92 -20.32
C GLY A 157 14.98 -14.76 -20.10
N LEU A 158 13.72 -15.05 -19.83
CA LEU A 158 12.71 -14.03 -19.53
C LEU A 158 13.03 -13.33 -18.20
N PRO A 159 12.77 -12.03 -18.04
CA PRO A 159 12.84 -11.37 -16.74
C PRO A 159 11.74 -11.92 -15.82
N PHE A 160 12.00 -12.00 -14.50
CA PHE A 160 11.05 -12.55 -13.52
C PHE A 160 9.70 -11.83 -13.53
N SER A 161 9.69 -10.52 -13.78
CA SER A 161 8.44 -9.77 -13.96
C SER A 161 7.57 -10.34 -15.08
N ARG A 162 8.17 -10.80 -16.18
CA ARG A 162 7.43 -11.43 -17.27
C ARG A 162 6.98 -12.85 -16.93
N VAL A 163 7.80 -13.59 -16.18
CA VAL A 163 7.41 -14.90 -15.62
C VAL A 163 6.16 -14.77 -14.76
N LEU A 164 6.11 -13.78 -13.89
CA LEU A 164 4.92 -13.51 -13.05
C LEU A 164 3.69 -13.13 -13.88
N GLU A 165 3.85 -12.33 -14.94
CA GLU A 165 2.74 -11.96 -15.84
C GLU A 165 2.12 -13.16 -16.57
N ILE A 166 2.96 -14.12 -16.97
CA ILE A 166 2.52 -15.32 -17.71
C ILE A 166 1.89 -16.35 -16.76
N ALA A 167 2.48 -16.53 -15.58
CA ALA A 167 2.21 -17.66 -14.71
C ALA A 167 1.40 -17.30 -13.45
N GLY A 168 1.39 -16.04 -13.07
CA GLY A 168 0.83 -15.59 -11.81
C GLY A 168 -0.63 -15.14 -11.88
N THR A 169 -1.25 -15.10 -10.72
CA THR A 169 -2.56 -14.48 -10.52
C THR A 169 -2.44 -13.28 -9.60
N VAL A 170 -3.32 -12.28 -9.79
CA VAL A 170 -3.35 -11.09 -8.92
C VAL A 170 -3.73 -11.51 -7.51
N PRO A 171 -2.93 -11.17 -6.50
CA PRO A 171 -3.26 -11.47 -5.11
C PRO A 171 -4.33 -10.50 -4.61
N ILE A 172 -5.59 -10.90 -4.64
CA ILE A 172 -6.67 -10.13 -4.03
C ILE A 172 -6.73 -10.39 -2.52
N PRO A 173 -7.22 -9.43 -1.71
CA PRO A 173 -7.31 -9.58 -0.27
C PRO A 173 -8.18 -10.76 0.18
N PRO A 174 -7.77 -11.49 1.25
CA PRO A 174 -8.50 -12.67 1.73
C PRO A 174 -9.95 -12.40 2.17
N TYR A 175 -10.25 -11.18 2.65
CA TYR A 175 -11.60 -10.81 3.09
C TYR A 175 -12.62 -10.70 1.94
N LEU A 176 -12.18 -10.69 0.67
CA LEU A 176 -13.08 -10.78 -0.48
C LEU A 176 -13.72 -12.15 -0.58
N ASN A 177 -13.16 -13.17 0.10
CA ASN A 177 -13.68 -14.53 0.21
C ASN A 177 -14.09 -15.14 -1.15
N ARG A 178 -13.25 -14.94 -2.16
CA ARG A 178 -13.34 -15.51 -3.51
C ARG A 178 -11.97 -15.65 -4.14
N GLU A 179 -11.87 -16.44 -5.18
CA GLU A 179 -10.67 -16.52 -6.02
C GLU A 179 -10.52 -15.26 -6.89
N SER A 180 -9.28 -15.02 -7.33
CA SER A 180 -8.98 -13.96 -8.30
C SER A 180 -9.54 -14.33 -9.68
N GLU A 181 -10.17 -13.39 -10.33
CA GLU A 181 -10.77 -13.52 -11.65
C GLU A 181 -10.07 -12.60 -12.66
N SER A 182 -10.34 -12.79 -13.95
CA SER A 182 -9.74 -11.98 -15.02
C SER A 182 -10.01 -10.48 -14.85
N ILE A 183 -11.16 -10.11 -14.30
CA ILE A 183 -11.53 -8.73 -14.01
C ILE A 183 -10.54 -8.06 -13.02
N ASP A 184 -9.96 -8.81 -12.09
CA ASP A 184 -9.05 -8.27 -11.08
C ASP A 184 -7.71 -7.84 -11.69
N LEU A 185 -7.28 -8.41 -12.82
CA LEU A 185 -6.09 -7.98 -13.54
C LEU A 185 -6.16 -6.49 -13.93
N GLU A 186 -7.35 -6.01 -14.28
CA GLU A 186 -7.58 -4.63 -14.66
C GLU A 186 -8.10 -3.79 -13.48
N ARG A 187 -9.05 -4.34 -12.70
CA ARG A 187 -9.81 -3.57 -11.72
C ARG A 187 -9.13 -3.46 -10.37
N TYR A 188 -8.26 -4.42 -9.98
CA TYR A 188 -7.42 -4.32 -8.79
C TYR A 188 -6.10 -3.58 -9.10
N GLN A 189 -6.20 -2.53 -9.93
CA GLN A 189 -5.11 -1.69 -10.40
C GLN A 189 -5.60 -0.25 -10.57
N THR A 190 -4.79 0.73 -10.18
CA THR A 190 -5.09 2.13 -10.43
C THR A 190 -4.87 2.49 -11.90
N THR A 191 -5.58 3.50 -12.39
CA THR A 191 -5.47 3.96 -13.78
C THR A 191 -4.14 4.68 -14.08
N TYR A 192 -3.39 5.03 -13.03
CA TYR A 192 -2.13 5.75 -13.10
C TYR A 192 -0.93 4.92 -12.61
N ALA A 193 -1.11 3.62 -12.35
CA ALA A 193 -0.03 2.73 -11.89
C ALA A 193 1.10 2.61 -12.90
N ARG A 194 2.36 2.77 -12.45
CA ARG A 194 3.56 2.76 -13.30
C ARG A 194 4.61 1.76 -12.86
N TRP A 195 5.00 1.80 -11.57
CA TRP A 195 6.15 1.07 -11.06
C TRP A 195 5.76 -0.28 -10.47
N ARG A 196 6.21 -1.35 -11.11
CA ARG A 196 5.93 -2.74 -10.66
C ARG A 196 6.65 -3.03 -9.35
N GLY A 197 5.98 -3.69 -8.40
CA GLY A 197 6.62 -4.08 -7.14
C GLY A 197 5.65 -4.32 -6.00
N SER A 198 4.40 -3.93 -6.16
CA SER A 198 3.38 -4.08 -5.13
C SER A 198 2.63 -5.39 -5.25
N VAL A 199 2.31 -6.00 -4.13
CA VAL A 199 1.41 -7.16 -4.06
C VAL A 199 -0.02 -6.78 -3.68
N ALA A 200 -0.24 -5.55 -3.24
CA ALA A 200 -1.56 -5.00 -2.98
C ALA A 200 -1.73 -3.65 -3.69
N ALA A 201 -2.93 -3.39 -4.20
CA ALA A 201 -3.25 -2.10 -4.81
C ALA A 201 -3.37 -0.99 -3.76
N PRO A 202 -2.99 0.26 -4.07
CA PRO A 202 -3.38 1.43 -3.29
C PRO A 202 -4.86 1.72 -3.52
N THR A 203 -5.73 1.02 -2.77
CA THR A 203 -7.15 0.84 -3.07
C THR A 203 -7.95 2.13 -3.13
N ALA A 204 -7.57 3.16 -2.38
CA ALA A 204 -8.18 4.49 -2.50
C ALA A 204 -8.02 5.11 -3.91
N GLY A 205 -7.00 4.69 -4.65
CA GLY A 205 -6.77 5.12 -6.02
C GLY A 205 -7.64 4.43 -7.06
N LEU A 206 -8.33 3.34 -6.71
CA LEU A 206 -9.18 2.57 -7.64
C LEU A 206 -10.39 3.35 -8.15
N HIS A 207 -10.81 4.37 -7.43
CA HIS A 207 -11.94 5.23 -7.76
C HIS A 207 -11.62 6.25 -8.86
N PHE A 208 -10.35 6.61 -9.01
CA PHE A 208 -9.93 7.66 -9.93
C PHE A 208 -9.95 7.18 -11.38
N THR A 209 -10.60 7.98 -12.23
CA THR A 209 -10.55 7.87 -13.69
C THR A 209 -9.58 8.90 -14.27
N PRO A 210 -9.10 8.74 -15.50
CA PRO A 210 -8.34 9.79 -16.17
C PRO A 210 -9.10 11.12 -16.28
N ALA A 211 -10.43 11.06 -16.44
CA ALA A 211 -11.29 12.24 -16.47
C ALA A 211 -11.29 12.97 -15.12
N THR A 212 -11.56 12.27 -14.02
CA THR A 212 -11.53 12.83 -12.65
C THR A 212 -10.19 13.51 -12.35
N ILE A 213 -9.08 12.85 -12.70
CA ILE A 213 -7.73 13.41 -12.51
C ILE A 213 -7.51 14.67 -13.35
N SER A 214 -8.00 14.66 -14.60
CA SER A 214 -7.92 15.84 -15.48
C SER A 214 -8.70 17.03 -14.92
N GLU A 215 -9.92 16.81 -14.43
CA GLU A 215 -10.77 17.85 -13.82
C GLU A 215 -10.13 18.43 -12.55
N ILE A 216 -9.53 17.60 -11.69
CA ILE A 216 -8.77 18.04 -10.50
C ILE A 216 -7.62 18.99 -10.91
N ARG A 217 -6.88 18.66 -11.97
CA ARG A 217 -5.80 19.51 -12.49
C ARG A 217 -6.35 20.84 -13.04
N GLN A 218 -7.46 20.80 -13.79
CA GLN A 218 -8.13 21.97 -14.32
C GLN A 218 -8.65 22.89 -13.20
N GLY A 219 -9.05 22.32 -12.05
CA GLY A 219 -9.38 23.04 -10.83
C GLY A 219 -8.19 23.69 -10.11
N GLY A 220 -6.97 23.61 -10.68
CA GLY A 220 -5.76 24.23 -10.14
C GLY A 220 -5.03 23.43 -9.06
N THR A 221 -5.43 22.18 -8.79
CA THR A 221 -4.72 21.28 -7.88
C THR A 221 -3.54 20.64 -8.59
N LEU A 222 -2.35 20.76 -8.02
CA LEU A 222 -1.17 20.03 -8.50
C LEU A 222 -1.29 18.56 -8.17
N ILE A 223 -0.79 17.73 -9.08
CA ILE A 223 -0.75 16.28 -8.91
C ILE A 223 0.69 15.81 -8.92
N ALA A 224 1.05 15.05 -7.88
CA ALA A 224 2.35 14.41 -7.76
C ALA A 224 2.20 12.94 -7.36
N ASP A 225 3.27 12.19 -7.56
CA ASP A 225 3.29 10.76 -7.31
C ASP A 225 4.41 10.42 -6.31
N VAL A 226 4.13 9.46 -5.45
CA VAL A 226 5.11 8.70 -4.67
C VAL A 226 5.02 7.25 -5.10
N CYS A 227 6.07 6.47 -4.90
CA CYS A 227 6.02 5.04 -5.09
C CYS A 227 6.29 4.37 -3.74
N LEU A 228 5.32 3.65 -3.20
CA LEU A 228 5.49 2.75 -2.06
C LEU A 228 4.99 1.37 -2.46
N HIS A 229 5.88 0.39 -2.41
CA HIS A 229 5.53 -0.99 -2.68
C HIS A 229 4.88 -1.62 -1.46
N VAL A 230 3.57 -1.90 -1.59
CA VAL A 230 2.77 -2.48 -0.51
C VAL A 230 3.08 -3.96 -0.41
N GLY A 231 3.59 -4.38 0.73
CA GLY A 231 3.82 -5.79 1.05
C GLY A 231 2.54 -6.53 1.44
N ALA A 232 2.58 -7.87 1.40
CA ALA A 232 1.44 -8.71 1.80
C ALA A 232 1.08 -8.62 3.29
N GLY A 233 1.95 -8.01 4.10
CA GLY A 233 1.67 -7.72 5.52
C GLY A 233 0.38 -6.91 5.73
N THR A 234 -0.01 -6.09 4.75
CA THR A 234 -1.25 -5.30 4.76
C THR A 234 -2.52 -6.18 4.82
N PHE A 235 -2.43 -7.44 4.42
CA PHE A 235 -3.55 -8.39 4.49
C PHE A 235 -3.63 -9.15 5.82
N LEU A 236 -2.66 -8.97 6.71
CA LEU A 236 -2.62 -9.67 7.98
C LEU A 236 -3.32 -8.82 9.06
N PRO A 237 -4.27 -9.41 9.81
CA PRO A 237 -4.89 -8.72 10.93
C PRO A 237 -3.89 -8.48 12.07
N VAL A 238 -4.15 -7.46 12.87
CA VAL A 238 -3.44 -7.26 14.14
C VAL A 238 -3.74 -8.45 15.05
N LYS A 239 -2.71 -9.13 15.53
CA LYS A 239 -2.86 -10.32 16.39
C LYS A 239 -2.64 -10.03 17.87
N SER A 240 -2.01 -8.90 18.17
CA SER A 240 -1.73 -8.46 19.53
C SER A 240 -2.93 -7.71 20.11
N GLU A 241 -3.19 -7.88 21.40
CA GLU A 241 -4.24 -7.16 22.13
C GLU A 241 -3.91 -5.66 22.21
N HIS A 242 -2.64 -5.32 22.48
CA HIS A 242 -2.14 -3.95 22.44
C HIS A 242 -1.34 -3.70 21.17
N ILE A 243 -1.51 -2.50 20.61
CA ILE A 243 -0.82 -2.12 19.37
C ILE A 243 0.71 -2.08 19.52
N SER A 244 1.21 -1.87 20.73
CA SER A 244 2.64 -1.90 21.06
C SER A 244 3.31 -3.25 20.75
N GLY A 245 2.54 -4.35 20.80
CA GLY A 245 3.00 -5.69 20.43
C GLY A 245 2.91 -6.03 18.94
N HIS A 246 2.34 -5.14 18.12
CA HIS A 246 2.24 -5.35 16.67
C HIS A 246 3.51 -4.88 15.96
N ALA A 247 4.06 -5.72 15.10
CA ALA A 247 5.23 -5.38 14.27
C ALA A 247 4.81 -4.99 12.86
N MET A 248 5.11 -3.75 12.47
CA MET A 248 4.93 -3.28 11.09
C MET A 248 6.02 -3.82 10.16
N HIS A 249 5.63 -4.26 8.98
CA HIS A 249 6.57 -4.63 7.93
C HIS A 249 7.25 -3.37 7.36
N ARG A 250 8.51 -3.57 6.92
CA ARG A 250 9.22 -2.55 6.16
C ARG A 250 8.63 -2.46 4.75
N GLU A 251 8.21 -1.28 4.36
CA GLU A 251 7.77 -1.01 3.00
C GLU A 251 8.74 -0.02 2.34
N PRO A 252 9.37 -0.40 1.23
CA PRO A 252 10.23 0.51 0.49
C PRO A 252 9.40 1.56 -0.23
N PHE A 253 9.89 2.80 -0.21
CA PHE A 253 9.28 3.89 -0.94
C PHE A 253 10.32 4.73 -1.68
N SER A 254 9.89 5.40 -2.72
CA SER A 254 10.68 6.40 -3.42
C SER A 254 9.89 7.68 -3.65
N ILE A 255 10.60 8.80 -3.65
CA ILE A 255 10.06 10.13 -3.87
C ILE A 255 11.04 10.97 -4.71
N LYS A 256 10.50 11.74 -5.65
CA LYS A 256 11.28 12.64 -6.49
C LYS A 256 11.65 13.93 -5.76
N LEU A 257 12.85 14.44 -6.05
CA LEU A 257 13.35 15.71 -5.53
C LEU A 257 12.37 16.86 -5.79
N ASP A 258 11.73 16.90 -6.95
CA ASP A 258 10.74 17.94 -7.27
C ASP A 258 9.52 17.94 -6.34
N LEU A 259 9.08 16.76 -5.89
CA LEU A 259 7.98 16.69 -4.91
C LEU A 259 8.45 17.17 -3.53
N LEU A 260 9.67 16.84 -3.10
CA LEU A 260 10.26 17.37 -1.86
C LEU A 260 10.29 18.90 -1.87
N ARG A 261 10.69 19.51 -3.00
CA ARG A 261 10.69 20.98 -3.18
C ARG A 261 9.28 21.55 -3.09
N GLN A 262 8.28 20.93 -3.77
CA GLN A 262 6.89 21.36 -3.71
C GLN A 262 6.31 21.32 -2.29
N LEU A 263 6.65 20.28 -1.52
CA LEU A 263 6.24 20.14 -0.12
C LEU A 263 6.94 21.18 0.79
N ARG A 264 8.24 21.42 0.56
CA ARG A 264 9.06 22.39 1.30
C ARG A 264 8.56 23.83 1.09
N ASP A 265 8.22 24.19 -0.15
CA ASP A 265 7.81 25.57 -0.49
C ASP A 265 6.50 25.96 0.22
N GLY A 266 5.72 25.00 0.71
CA GLY A 266 4.57 25.24 1.57
C GLY A 266 3.41 25.97 0.89
N GLY A 267 2.46 26.43 1.71
CA GLY A 267 1.33 27.27 1.25
C GLY A 267 0.22 26.52 0.51
N ARG A 268 0.40 25.20 0.26
CA ARG A 268 -0.62 24.32 -0.32
C ARG A 268 -1.05 23.26 0.66
N GLU A 269 -2.35 23.06 0.78
CA GLU A 269 -2.88 21.94 1.54
C GLU A 269 -2.63 20.64 0.78
N VAL A 270 -2.05 19.66 1.48
CA VAL A 270 -1.66 18.37 0.91
C VAL A 270 -2.76 17.34 1.10
N THR A 271 -3.25 16.79 0.00
CA THR A 271 -4.23 15.71 -0.03
C THR A 271 -3.52 14.39 -0.37
N ALA A 272 -3.45 13.47 0.58
CA ALA A 272 -2.93 12.13 0.32
C ALA A 272 -4.03 11.21 -0.21
N VAL A 273 -3.74 10.45 -1.25
CA VAL A 273 -4.64 9.41 -1.77
C VAL A 273 -4.15 8.05 -1.27
N GLY A 274 -4.88 7.51 -0.29
CA GLY A 274 -4.59 6.25 0.38
C GLY A 274 -3.64 6.39 1.58
N THR A 275 -3.76 5.45 2.48
CA THR A 275 -2.95 5.36 3.70
C THR A 275 -1.47 5.12 3.40
N THR A 276 -1.14 4.51 2.26
CA THR A 276 0.24 4.33 1.79
C THR A 276 0.91 5.66 1.44
N SER A 277 0.19 6.56 0.74
CA SER A 277 0.68 7.92 0.47
C SER A 277 0.87 8.72 1.76
N VAL A 278 -0.05 8.59 2.72
CA VAL A 278 0.09 9.20 4.06
C VAL A 278 1.37 8.73 4.73
N ARG A 279 1.59 7.41 4.80
CA ARG A 279 2.76 6.84 5.48
C ARG A 279 4.07 7.27 4.81
N THR A 280 4.10 7.35 3.49
CA THR A 280 5.26 7.88 2.75
C THR A 280 5.51 9.33 3.11
N LEU A 281 4.50 10.20 2.97
CA LEU A 281 4.64 11.64 3.21
C LEU A 281 5.06 11.94 4.65
N GLU A 282 4.39 11.36 5.63
CA GLU A 282 4.71 11.58 7.04
C GLU A 282 6.08 11.00 7.44
N SER A 283 6.58 9.96 6.74
CA SER A 283 7.92 9.41 6.94
C SER A 283 9.03 10.41 6.55
N LEU A 284 8.78 11.32 5.60
CA LEU A 284 9.78 12.28 5.14
C LEU A 284 10.29 13.19 6.26
N TYR A 285 9.39 13.57 7.18
CA TYR A 285 9.80 14.38 8.33
C TYR A 285 10.88 13.67 9.17
N TYR A 286 10.66 12.40 9.50
CA TYR A 286 11.57 11.62 10.34
C TYR A 286 12.87 11.26 9.61
N ALA A 287 12.80 10.97 8.32
CA ALA A 287 13.97 10.80 7.47
C ALA A 287 14.81 12.09 7.37
N GLY A 288 14.14 13.23 7.26
CA GLY A 288 14.78 14.55 7.27
C GLY A 288 15.46 14.88 8.59
N VAL A 289 14.80 14.56 9.72
CA VAL A 289 15.42 14.70 11.05
C VAL A 289 16.67 13.83 11.16
N SER A 290 16.61 12.57 10.71
CA SER A 290 17.80 11.70 10.67
C SER A 290 18.93 12.33 9.83
N CYS A 291 18.57 12.93 8.69
CA CYS A 291 19.54 13.64 7.83
C CYS A 291 20.19 14.83 8.54
N ILE A 292 19.42 15.63 9.31
CA ILE A 292 19.96 16.75 10.11
C ILE A 292 20.93 16.24 11.17
N GLU A 293 20.56 15.19 11.91
CA GLU A 293 21.30 14.73 13.08
C GLU A 293 22.50 13.85 12.74
N LYS A 294 22.44 13.09 11.62
CA LYS A 294 23.45 12.08 11.25
C LYS A 294 24.20 12.40 9.95
N GLY A 295 23.70 13.36 9.16
CA GLY A 295 24.24 13.70 7.85
C GLY A 295 23.70 12.83 6.69
N TYR A 296 22.81 11.88 6.96
CA TYR A 296 22.16 11.02 5.95
C TYR A 296 20.77 10.57 6.41
N PRO A 297 19.82 10.37 5.49
CA PRO A 297 18.50 9.86 5.83
C PRO A 297 18.56 8.35 6.09
N GLU A 298 17.80 7.88 7.08
CA GLU A 298 17.63 6.46 7.41
C GLU A 298 16.21 5.99 7.16
N ASP A 299 16.03 4.68 7.09
CA ASP A 299 14.71 4.04 7.16
C ASP A 299 13.96 4.48 8.42
N VAL A 300 12.67 4.76 8.26
CA VAL A 300 11.86 5.25 9.39
C VAL A 300 11.39 4.08 10.24
N SER A 301 11.77 4.09 11.52
CA SER A 301 11.35 3.09 12.50
C SER A 301 9.85 3.20 12.81
N GLN A 302 9.26 2.10 13.28
CA GLN A 302 7.82 2.02 13.58
C GLN A 302 7.36 3.10 14.55
N TRP A 303 8.13 3.33 15.59
CA TRP A 303 7.77 4.18 16.72
C TRP A 303 8.46 5.55 16.69
N ALA A 304 9.23 5.88 15.64
CA ALA A 304 9.89 7.17 15.51
C ALA A 304 9.01 8.36 15.91
N PRO A 305 7.71 8.42 15.53
CA PRO A 305 6.84 9.54 15.91
C PRO A 305 6.62 9.74 17.41
N TYR A 306 6.85 8.70 18.22
CA TYR A 306 6.46 8.64 19.64
C TYR A 306 7.66 8.49 20.60
N GLU A 307 8.88 8.31 20.05
CA GLU A 307 10.09 8.11 20.87
C GLU A 307 10.48 9.36 21.65
N ARG A 308 10.38 10.53 21.01
CA ARG A 308 10.73 11.82 21.60
C ARG A 308 10.06 12.99 20.87
N GLU A 309 10.14 14.16 21.43
CA GLU A 309 9.89 15.40 20.68
C GLU A 309 11.09 15.76 19.81
N TYR A 310 10.78 16.25 18.63
CA TYR A 310 11.78 16.69 17.65
C TYR A 310 11.71 18.21 17.53
N PRO A 311 12.83 18.93 17.74
CA PRO A 311 12.84 20.40 17.75
C PRO A 311 12.79 21.04 16.37
N TYR A 312 12.83 20.22 15.31
CA TYR A 312 12.91 20.69 13.93
C TYR A 312 11.52 20.92 13.33
N SER A 313 11.40 21.96 12.51
CA SER A 313 10.22 22.18 11.67
C SER A 313 10.18 21.20 10.51
N THR A 314 9.00 21.05 9.90
CA THR A 314 8.84 20.24 8.69
C THR A 314 9.70 20.78 7.55
N GLN A 315 9.84 22.11 7.47
CA GLN A 315 10.62 22.77 6.44
C GLN A 315 12.12 22.46 6.56
N GLU A 316 12.69 22.53 7.78
CA GLU A 316 14.10 22.16 8.03
C GLU A 316 14.36 20.69 7.68
N ALA A 317 13.44 19.80 8.03
CA ALA A 317 13.57 18.38 7.70
C ALA A 317 13.56 18.13 6.18
N LEU A 318 12.66 18.79 5.45
CA LEU A 318 12.60 18.68 3.98
C LEU A 318 13.81 19.33 3.30
N ASP A 319 14.30 20.47 3.80
CA ASP A 319 15.52 21.12 3.28
C ASP A 319 16.75 20.21 3.44
N ALA A 320 16.86 19.48 4.55
CA ALA A 320 17.95 18.52 4.75
C ALA A 320 17.93 17.38 3.71
N LEU A 321 16.74 16.84 3.39
CA LEU A 321 16.60 15.80 2.35
C LEU A 321 16.90 16.33 0.95
N ILE A 322 16.42 17.55 0.63
CA ILE A 322 16.70 18.21 -0.65
C ILE A 322 18.20 18.40 -0.82
N LYS A 323 18.86 19.01 0.19
CA LYS A 323 20.29 19.23 0.17
C LYS A 323 21.07 17.92 0.03
N PHE A 324 20.68 16.87 0.76
CA PHE A 324 21.31 15.55 0.67
C PHE A 324 21.30 15.00 -0.76
N LEU A 325 20.19 15.11 -1.47
CA LEU A 325 20.05 14.65 -2.86
C LEU A 325 20.84 15.54 -3.83
N GLU A 326 20.76 16.88 -3.66
CA GLU A 326 21.48 17.84 -4.51
C GLU A 326 23.00 17.68 -4.41
N ASP A 327 23.54 17.53 -3.19
CA ASP A 327 24.97 17.33 -2.94
C ASP A 327 25.50 16.03 -3.61
N ARG A 328 24.61 15.05 -3.87
CA ARG A 328 24.94 13.77 -4.53
C ARG A 328 24.60 13.73 -6.02
N GLY A 329 23.92 14.75 -6.53
CA GLY A 329 23.42 14.77 -7.90
C GLY A 329 22.31 13.73 -8.16
N GLU A 330 21.58 13.34 -7.10
CA GLU A 330 20.48 12.38 -7.18
C GLU A 330 19.13 13.11 -7.30
N ASP A 331 18.21 12.55 -8.07
CA ASP A 331 16.87 13.12 -8.28
C ASP A 331 15.77 12.37 -7.53
N THR A 332 16.12 11.30 -6.83
CA THR A 332 15.17 10.39 -6.19
C THR A 332 15.70 9.92 -4.84
N LEU A 333 14.89 10.11 -3.80
CA LEU A 333 15.13 9.51 -2.48
C LEU A 333 14.51 8.12 -2.45
N VAL A 334 15.29 7.12 -2.02
CA VAL A 334 14.80 5.74 -1.82
C VAL A 334 15.08 5.33 -0.39
N LEU A 335 14.03 5.00 0.36
CA LEU A 335 14.10 4.59 1.77
C LEU A 335 13.07 3.51 2.07
N GLY A 336 13.07 3.02 3.31
CA GLY A 336 12.03 2.16 3.85
C GLY A 336 11.27 2.81 5.00
N THR A 337 10.01 2.44 5.17
CA THR A 337 9.24 2.85 6.34
C THR A 337 8.56 1.67 7.02
N ARG A 338 8.56 1.70 8.35
CA ARG A 338 7.72 0.89 9.22
C ARG A 338 6.75 1.76 10.01
N ILE A 339 6.68 3.06 9.71
CA ILE A 339 5.90 4.02 10.49
C ILE A 339 4.48 3.51 10.79
N ILE A 340 4.08 3.58 12.04
CA ILE A 340 2.70 3.36 12.46
C ILE A 340 2.11 4.70 12.86
N ILE A 341 0.87 4.95 12.41
CA ILE A 341 0.15 6.18 12.71
C ILE A 341 -1.07 5.79 13.54
N VAL A 342 -1.10 6.26 14.79
CA VAL A 342 -2.14 5.95 15.77
C VAL A 342 -2.57 7.24 16.48
N PRO A 343 -3.71 7.28 17.18
CA PRO A 343 -4.14 8.43 17.98
C PRO A 343 -3.02 9.02 18.83
N GLY A 344 -2.90 10.35 18.81
CA GLY A 344 -1.76 11.07 19.39
C GLY A 344 -0.61 11.36 18.41
N PHE A 345 -0.72 10.91 17.15
CA PHE A 345 0.25 11.23 16.10
C PHE A 345 0.27 12.74 15.80
N ARG A 346 1.46 13.32 15.74
CA ARG A 346 1.65 14.71 15.36
C ARG A 346 1.84 14.83 13.85
N TRP A 347 0.81 15.26 13.16
CA TRP A 347 0.79 15.46 11.71
C TRP A 347 1.76 16.55 11.25
N ARG A 348 2.49 16.31 10.17
CA ARG A 348 3.53 17.20 9.66
C ARG A 348 3.25 17.72 8.25
N ILE A 349 2.69 16.88 7.38
CA ILE A 349 2.58 17.15 5.95
C ILE A 349 1.13 17.06 5.45
N VAL A 350 0.38 16.04 5.87
CA VAL A 350 -0.92 15.73 5.29
C VAL A 350 -2.05 16.52 5.94
N ASP A 351 -2.86 17.22 5.14
CA ASP A 351 -4.01 18.00 5.58
C ASP A 351 -5.34 17.35 5.26
N ARG A 352 -5.41 16.54 4.16
CA ARG A 352 -6.60 15.82 3.72
C ARG A 352 -6.23 14.40 3.32
N LEU A 353 -7.18 13.49 3.49
CA LEU A 353 -7.01 12.08 3.15
C LEU A 353 -8.20 11.60 2.33
N VAL A 354 -7.92 11.06 1.14
CA VAL A 354 -8.87 10.24 0.39
C VAL A 354 -8.57 8.78 0.69
N THR A 355 -9.52 8.05 1.27
CA THR A 355 -9.30 6.64 1.64
C THR A 355 -10.59 5.82 1.59
N ASN A 356 -10.44 4.48 1.49
CA ASN A 356 -11.55 3.56 1.67
C ASN A 356 -11.89 3.38 3.16
N PHE A 357 -13.01 2.71 3.45
CA PHE A 357 -13.31 2.22 4.78
C PHE A 357 -12.48 0.98 5.10
N HIS A 358 -11.92 0.91 6.29
CA HIS A 358 -10.97 -0.12 6.71
C HIS A 358 -11.61 -1.14 7.63
N GLN A 359 -10.95 -2.30 7.77
CA GLN A 359 -11.39 -3.35 8.70
C GLN A 359 -11.38 -2.84 10.14
N SER A 360 -12.36 -3.33 10.91
CA SER A 360 -12.38 -3.28 12.36
C SER A 360 -11.06 -3.82 12.93
N GLU A 361 -10.57 -3.22 14.00
CA GLU A 361 -9.38 -3.67 14.73
C GLU A 361 -8.11 -3.76 13.85
N SER A 362 -7.94 -2.83 12.90
CA SER A 362 -6.77 -2.76 12.02
C SER A 362 -5.89 -1.53 12.30
N THR A 363 -4.63 -1.57 11.89
CA THR A 363 -3.74 -0.40 11.95
C THR A 363 -4.26 0.76 11.09
N LEU A 364 -5.08 0.47 10.08
CA LEU A 364 -5.62 1.48 9.17
C LEU A 364 -6.77 2.27 9.78
N ILE A 365 -7.63 1.64 10.61
CA ILE A 365 -8.65 2.40 11.35
C ILE A 365 -8.02 3.29 12.41
N LEU A 366 -6.89 2.85 13.01
CA LEU A 366 -6.11 3.68 13.94
C LEU A 366 -5.55 4.93 13.25
N LEU A 367 -5.09 4.80 12.01
CA LEU A 367 -4.64 5.95 11.19
C LEU A 367 -5.79 6.93 10.94
N VAL A 368 -6.98 6.42 10.56
CA VAL A 368 -8.17 7.26 10.40
C VAL A 368 -8.53 7.95 11.72
N ALA A 369 -8.53 7.22 12.83
CA ALA A 369 -8.81 7.78 14.15
C ALA A 369 -7.76 8.83 14.57
N ALA A 370 -6.49 8.63 14.21
CA ALA A 370 -5.44 9.65 14.42
C ALA A 370 -5.69 10.92 13.58
N PHE A 371 -6.36 10.78 12.43
CA PHE A 371 -6.61 11.89 11.50
C PHE A 371 -7.83 12.73 11.88
N VAL A 372 -8.93 12.10 12.26
CA VAL A 372 -10.21 12.76 12.55
C VAL A 372 -10.56 12.78 14.05
N GLY A 373 -9.70 12.22 14.91
CA GLY A 373 -9.99 12.09 16.34
C GLY A 373 -11.13 11.11 16.61
N GLU A 374 -11.88 11.32 17.68
CA GLU A 374 -13.01 10.47 18.10
C GLU A 374 -14.16 10.45 17.11
N ASP A 375 -14.22 11.41 16.18
CA ASP A 375 -15.25 11.45 15.13
C ASP A 375 -15.19 10.26 14.16
N TRP A 376 -14.12 9.44 14.21
CA TRP A 376 -14.04 8.23 13.42
C TRP A 376 -15.25 7.29 13.66
N ARG A 377 -15.75 7.20 14.89
CA ARG A 377 -16.93 6.38 15.21
C ARG A 377 -18.16 6.89 14.48
N ARG A 378 -18.43 8.18 14.56
CA ARG A 378 -19.57 8.82 13.87
C ARG A 378 -19.46 8.68 12.35
N ILE A 379 -18.25 8.78 11.77
CA ILE A 379 -18.00 8.58 10.35
C ILE A 379 -18.35 7.15 9.94
N TYR A 380 -17.92 6.15 10.70
CA TYR A 380 -18.18 4.75 10.39
C TYR A 380 -19.64 4.34 10.65
N ASP A 381 -20.26 4.88 11.71
CA ASP A 381 -21.70 4.68 11.98
C ASP A 381 -22.55 5.27 10.87
N PHE A 382 -22.24 6.48 10.39
CA PHE A 382 -22.90 7.08 9.24
C PHE A 382 -22.72 6.21 7.97
N ALA A 383 -21.51 5.75 7.70
CA ALA A 383 -21.25 4.91 6.53
C ALA A 383 -22.05 3.59 6.58
N LEU A 384 -22.18 2.97 7.77
CA LEU A 384 -22.98 1.77 7.95
C LEU A 384 -24.48 2.04 7.77
N SER A 385 -25.01 3.14 8.35
CA SER A 385 -26.44 3.49 8.25
C SER A 385 -26.86 3.86 6.83
N GLU A 386 -26.00 4.58 6.10
CA GLU A 386 -26.27 5.04 4.73
C GLU A 386 -25.92 4.01 3.64
N GLY A 387 -25.59 2.78 4.03
CA GLY A 387 -25.40 1.70 3.08
C GLY A 387 -24.13 1.82 2.25
N PHE A 388 -23.08 2.44 2.77
CA PHE A 388 -21.76 2.41 2.14
C PHE A 388 -21.21 0.99 2.10
N ARG A 389 -20.40 0.70 1.09
CA ARG A 389 -19.67 -0.54 0.92
C ARG A 389 -18.26 -0.37 1.43
N PHE A 390 -17.69 -1.40 1.99
CA PHE A 390 -16.44 -1.36 2.72
C PHE A 390 -15.29 -2.06 1.98
N LEU A 391 -14.07 -1.75 2.38
CA LEU A 391 -12.80 -2.33 1.99
C LEU A 391 -12.41 -2.02 0.53
N SER A 392 -11.58 -2.88 -0.10
CA SER A 392 -10.85 -2.58 -1.34
C SER A 392 -11.71 -2.11 -2.52
N TYR A 393 -12.84 -2.78 -2.76
CA TYR A 393 -13.78 -2.43 -3.82
C TYR A 393 -15.00 -1.65 -3.33
N GLY A 394 -14.95 -1.24 -2.07
CA GLY A 394 -15.98 -0.46 -1.40
C GLY A 394 -16.04 0.98 -1.87
N ASP A 395 -16.63 1.81 -1.05
CA ASP A 395 -16.79 3.24 -1.28
C ASP A 395 -15.64 4.02 -0.63
N SER A 396 -15.57 5.32 -0.87
CA SER A 396 -14.46 6.18 -0.47
C SER A 396 -14.89 7.22 0.54
N SER A 397 -13.91 7.83 1.20
CA SER A 397 -14.08 9.00 2.05
C SER A 397 -13.05 10.09 1.71
N LEU A 398 -13.44 11.35 1.81
CA LEU A 398 -12.58 12.53 1.84
C LEU A 398 -12.62 13.08 3.27
N LEU A 399 -11.52 12.96 3.97
CA LEU A 399 -11.39 13.36 5.35
C LEU A 399 -10.51 14.61 5.45
N TYR A 400 -11.02 15.66 6.11
CA TYR A 400 -10.24 16.82 6.52
C TYR A 400 -9.67 16.57 7.91
N ARG A 401 -8.39 16.89 8.10
CA ARG A 401 -7.73 16.69 9.38
C ARG A 401 -8.40 17.53 10.47
N LYS A 402 -8.71 16.92 11.59
CA LYS A 402 -9.15 17.64 12.79
C LYS A 402 -7.96 18.45 13.35
N LYS A 403 -8.14 19.77 13.44
CA LYS A 403 -7.14 20.69 14.00
C LYS A 403 -7.13 20.67 15.52
#